data_546bdf6d349cff33d31558328d77c22b
#
_entry.id   546bdf6d349cff33d31558328d77c22b
#
_cell.length_a   1.000
_cell.length_b   1.000
_cell.length_c   1.000
_cell.angle_alpha   90.00
_cell.angle_beta   90.00
_cell.angle_gamma   90.00
#
_symmetry.space_group_name_H-M   'P 1'
#
loop_
_entity.id
_entity.type
_entity.pdbx_description
1 polymer ?
#
loop_
_entity_poly.entity_id
_entity_poly.type
_entity_poly.pdbx_seq_one_letter_code
_entity_poly.pdbx_strand_id
1 'polypeptide(L)'
;MLEECGLHIGRDWQALPVNIGKGDQFEPDFLAISPNNKIPALIDKDGPDGNPIALFESGAILLYLAAKTGKFLPATDRLKYQVLQWLMFQMGGVGPMLGQAHHFRIYAPEKIEYAVNRYTNEARRLYGVMDRQLASSRFIACDEYTIADMAIFPWLRSWKNQGIDWSDYPHLKKWFELIAARPAVQRGVEVLADLRRPITGAREREILFGNTQYQKR
;
A
#
# COMPACT_ATOMS: atom_id res chain seq x y z
N MET A 1 0.52 0.72 -10.26
CA MET A 1 1.19 1.86 -10.93
C MET A 1 1.86 1.46 -12.24
N LEU A 2 2.82 0.54 -12.28
CA LEU A 2 3.51 0.17 -13.54
C LEU A 2 2.52 -0.26 -14.64
N GLU A 3 1.60 -1.17 -14.33
CA GLU A 3 0.54 -1.59 -15.26
C GLU A 3 -0.38 -0.44 -15.72
N GLU A 4 -0.68 0.52 -14.84
CA GLU A 4 -1.45 1.72 -15.20
C GLU A 4 -0.67 2.66 -16.11
N CYS A 5 0.66 2.67 -16.01
CA CYS A 5 1.52 3.39 -16.95
C CYS A 5 1.64 2.73 -18.33
N GLY A 6 1.11 1.51 -18.49
CA GLY A 6 1.26 0.69 -19.71
C GLY A 6 2.57 -0.07 -19.76
N LEU A 7 3.27 -0.18 -18.63
CA LEU A 7 4.47 -1.01 -18.46
C LEU A 7 4.05 -2.40 -18.00
N HIS A 8 4.40 -3.43 -18.76
CA HIS A 8 3.95 -4.80 -18.52
C HIS A 8 5.03 -5.66 -17.91
N ILE A 9 4.63 -6.47 -16.92
CA ILE A 9 5.52 -7.45 -16.29
C ILE A 9 6.10 -8.42 -17.33
N GLY A 10 7.37 -8.77 -17.16
CA GLY A 10 8.11 -9.69 -18.05
C GLY A 10 8.66 -9.03 -19.30
N ARG A 11 8.11 -7.88 -19.74
CA ARG A 11 8.61 -7.10 -20.86
C ARG A 11 9.36 -5.84 -20.40
N ASP A 12 8.70 -5.01 -19.61
CA ASP A 12 9.20 -3.68 -19.22
C ASP A 12 9.75 -3.66 -17.80
N TRP A 13 9.30 -4.60 -16.97
CA TRP A 13 9.74 -4.75 -15.60
C TRP A 13 9.62 -6.20 -15.11
N GLN A 14 10.31 -6.52 -14.01
CA GLN A 14 10.28 -7.83 -13.37
C GLN A 14 9.86 -7.70 -11.90
N ALA A 15 9.03 -8.64 -11.45
CA ALA A 15 8.68 -8.78 -10.05
C ALA A 15 9.60 -9.83 -9.41
N LEU A 16 10.36 -9.42 -8.39
CA LEU A 16 11.21 -10.31 -7.61
C LEU A 16 10.50 -10.60 -6.27
N PRO A 17 10.22 -11.88 -5.96
CA PRO A 17 9.55 -12.23 -4.72
C PRO A 17 10.49 -12.03 -3.52
N VAL A 18 9.96 -11.49 -2.43
CA VAL A 18 10.61 -11.44 -1.11
C VAL A 18 9.72 -12.23 -0.16
N ASN A 19 10.18 -13.37 0.31
CA ASN A 19 9.41 -14.22 1.22
C ASN A 19 9.56 -13.72 2.66
N ILE A 20 8.69 -12.78 3.04
CA ILE A 20 8.70 -12.16 4.36
C ILE A 20 8.46 -13.16 5.51
N GLY A 21 7.78 -14.28 5.26
CA GLY A 21 7.57 -15.33 6.25
C GLY A 21 8.83 -16.18 6.52
N LYS A 22 9.80 -16.15 5.61
CA LYS A 22 11.11 -16.81 5.79
C LYS A 22 12.20 -15.85 6.30
N GLY A 23 11.99 -14.54 6.18
CA GLY A 23 12.95 -13.52 6.62
C GLY A 23 13.81 -12.96 5.50
N ASP A 24 13.45 -13.17 4.22
CA ASP A 24 14.22 -12.65 3.06
C ASP A 24 14.39 -11.13 3.10
N GLN A 25 13.46 -10.40 3.76
CA GLN A 25 13.55 -8.95 3.96
C GLN A 25 14.74 -8.50 4.83
N PHE A 26 15.41 -9.44 5.47
CA PHE A 26 16.57 -9.20 6.32
C PHE A 26 17.90 -9.56 5.67
N GLU A 27 17.86 -10.12 4.48
CA GLU A 27 19.08 -10.44 3.74
C GLU A 27 19.84 -9.16 3.37
N PRO A 28 21.18 -9.18 3.41
CA PRO A 28 22.01 -7.99 3.16
C PRO A 28 21.70 -7.29 1.83
N ASP A 29 21.47 -8.06 0.77
CA ASP A 29 21.18 -7.53 -0.56
C ASP A 29 19.83 -6.77 -0.58
N PHE A 30 18.83 -7.25 0.17
CA PHE A 30 17.58 -6.55 0.28
C PHE A 30 17.68 -5.31 1.18
N LEU A 31 18.42 -5.40 2.29
CA LEU A 31 18.68 -4.26 3.18
C LEU A 31 19.43 -3.13 2.49
N ALA A 32 20.29 -3.44 1.53
CA ALA A 32 21.00 -2.43 0.73
C ALA A 32 20.06 -1.55 -0.10
N ILE A 33 18.88 -2.07 -0.49
CA ILE A 33 17.88 -1.33 -1.27
C ILE A 33 16.69 -0.86 -0.44
N SER A 34 16.41 -1.52 0.69
CA SER A 34 15.33 -1.17 1.63
C SER A 34 15.80 -1.28 3.08
N PRO A 35 16.49 -0.26 3.61
CA PRO A 35 17.05 -0.30 4.96
C PRO A 35 15.99 -0.44 6.06
N ASN A 36 14.72 -0.16 5.73
CA ASN A 36 13.57 -0.38 6.61
C ASN A 36 13.08 -1.84 6.61
N ASN A 37 13.74 -2.75 5.88
CA ASN A 37 13.35 -4.16 5.73
C ASN A 37 11.87 -4.38 5.36
N LYS A 38 11.30 -3.51 4.56
CA LYS A 38 9.90 -3.56 4.10
C LYS A 38 9.81 -3.60 2.58
N ILE A 39 8.84 -4.32 2.08
CA ILE A 39 8.38 -4.24 0.69
C ILE A 39 7.27 -3.18 0.59
N PRO A 40 7.13 -2.52 -0.57
CA PRO A 40 7.89 -2.69 -1.80
C PRO A 40 9.24 -1.97 -1.80
N ALA A 41 10.16 -2.46 -2.63
CA ALA A 41 11.34 -1.74 -3.08
C ALA A 41 11.36 -1.73 -4.62
N LEU A 42 11.98 -0.73 -5.22
CA LEU A 42 12.13 -0.58 -6.67
C LEU A 42 13.60 -0.33 -7.00
N ILE A 43 14.12 -1.03 -8.01
CA ILE A 43 15.39 -0.70 -8.66
C ILE A 43 15.07 -0.28 -10.09
N ASP A 44 15.40 0.94 -10.45
CA ASP A 44 15.33 1.43 -11.81
C ASP A 44 16.75 1.59 -12.36
N LYS A 45 17.07 0.84 -13.44
CA LYS A 45 18.38 0.85 -14.06
C LYS A 45 18.64 2.11 -14.89
N ASP A 46 17.56 2.74 -15.33
CA ASP A 46 17.53 4.00 -16.08
C ASP A 46 16.92 5.10 -15.22
N GLY A 47 17.60 5.40 -14.12
CA GLY A 47 17.19 6.42 -13.16
C GLY A 47 17.58 7.84 -13.57
N PRO A 48 17.47 8.81 -12.65
CA PRO A 48 17.89 10.18 -12.89
C PRO A 48 19.36 10.24 -13.32
N ASP A 49 19.66 11.17 -14.22
CA ASP A 49 21.02 11.40 -14.76
C ASP A 49 21.63 10.16 -15.48
N GLY A 50 20.77 9.22 -15.91
CA GLY A 50 21.20 7.99 -16.57
C GLY A 50 21.86 6.96 -15.66
N ASN A 51 21.73 7.12 -14.34
CA ASN A 51 22.29 6.22 -13.36
C ASN A 51 21.20 5.37 -12.68
N PRO A 52 21.51 4.12 -12.27
CA PRO A 52 20.59 3.31 -11.52
C PRO A 52 20.19 3.97 -10.19
N ILE A 53 18.93 3.81 -9.80
CA ILE A 53 18.40 4.24 -8.50
C ILE A 53 17.65 3.10 -7.80
N ALA A 54 17.86 2.96 -6.50
CA ALA A 54 17.06 2.10 -5.64
C ALA A 54 16.15 2.95 -4.75
N LEU A 55 14.89 2.57 -4.63
CA LEU A 55 13.88 3.29 -3.86
C LEU A 55 13.12 2.31 -2.96
N PHE A 56 12.91 2.71 -1.74
CA PHE A 56 11.94 2.12 -0.82
C PHE A 56 10.87 3.17 -0.45
N GLU A 57 9.87 2.83 0.34
CA GLU A 57 8.65 3.56 0.62
C GLU A 57 7.71 3.64 -0.60
N SER A 58 6.55 3.01 -0.46
CA SER A 58 5.57 2.94 -1.56
C SER A 58 5.11 4.31 -2.06
N GLY A 59 4.99 5.30 -1.16
CA GLY A 59 4.65 6.68 -1.54
C GLY A 59 5.75 7.35 -2.36
N ALA A 60 7.01 7.15 -2.00
CA ALA A 60 8.16 7.68 -2.75
C ALA A 60 8.27 7.01 -4.13
N ILE A 61 8.06 5.70 -4.20
CA ILE A 61 8.03 4.95 -5.47
C ILE A 61 6.91 5.47 -6.39
N LEU A 62 5.72 5.72 -5.85
CA LEU A 62 4.61 6.28 -6.63
C LEU A 62 4.93 7.68 -7.17
N LEU A 63 5.51 8.55 -6.35
CA LEU A 63 5.95 9.88 -6.75
C LEU A 63 7.03 9.83 -7.84
N TYR A 64 8.03 8.97 -7.67
CA TYR A 64 9.09 8.76 -8.65
C TYR A 64 8.53 8.31 -10.01
N LEU A 65 7.68 7.29 -10.00
CA LEU A 65 7.06 6.77 -11.21
C LEU A 65 6.13 7.79 -11.88
N ALA A 66 5.41 8.58 -11.09
CA ALA A 66 4.58 9.66 -11.62
C ALA A 66 5.43 10.74 -12.31
N ALA A 67 6.54 11.14 -11.69
CA ALA A 67 7.49 12.08 -12.30
C ALA A 67 8.14 11.53 -13.57
N LYS A 68 8.62 10.27 -13.52
CA LYS A 68 9.28 9.61 -14.67
C LYS A 68 8.34 9.43 -15.86
N THR A 69 7.07 9.12 -15.61
CA THR A 69 6.09 8.81 -16.68
C THR A 69 5.21 10.00 -17.09
N GLY A 70 5.20 11.08 -16.31
CA GLY A 70 4.28 12.21 -16.50
C GLY A 70 2.81 11.86 -16.26
N LYS A 71 2.50 10.79 -15.50
CA LYS A 71 1.14 10.28 -15.34
C LYS A 71 0.72 10.24 -13.85
N PHE A 72 -0.58 10.38 -13.61
CA PHE A 72 -1.23 10.18 -12.30
C PHE A 72 -0.83 11.17 -11.18
N LEU A 73 -0.11 12.23 -11.53
CA LEU A 73 0.13 13.38 -10.67
C LEU A 73 -0.09 14.64 -11.52
N PRO A 74 -1.15 15.43 -11.24
CA PRO A 74 -1.44 16.65 -12.01
C PRO A 74 -0.27 17.64 -11.97
N ALA A 75 -0.06 18.32 -13.09
CA ALA A 75 1.03 19.29 -13.23
C ALA A 75 0.76 20.64 -12.53
N THR A 76 -0.53 20.99 -12.32
CA THR A 76 -0.88 22.25 -11.65
C THR A 76 -0.62 22.16 -10.16
N ASP A 77 0.01 23.15 -9.57
CA ASP A 77 0.38 23.14 -8.14
C ASP A 77 -0.82 22.88 -7.23
N ARG A 78 -1.97 23.50 -7.50
CA ARG A 78 -3.18 23.30 -6.69
C ARG A 78 -3.58 21.81 -6.63
N LEU A 79 -3.73 21.16 -7.77
CA LEU A 79 -4.13 19.75 -7.82
C LEU A 79 -3.02 18.82 -7.33
N LYS A 80 -1.77 19.14 -7.63
CA LYS A 80 -0.60 18.41 -7.14
C LYS A 80 -0.60 18.36 -5.59
N TYR A 81 -0.79 19.48 -4.91
CA TYR A 81 -0.81 19.49 -3.45
C TYR A 81 -2.07 18.81 -2.87
N GLN A 82 -3.20 18.85 -3.56
CA GLN A 82 -4.37 18.04 -3.20
C GLN A 82 -4.06 16.53 -3.27
N VAL A 83 -3.36 16.07 -4.28
CA VAL A 83 -2.94 14.67 -4.39
C VAL A 83 -1.92 14.33 -3.30
N LEU A 84 -0.92 15.19 -3.07
CA LEU A 84 0.10 14.96 -2.05
C LEU A 84 -0.48 14.86 -0.64
N GLN A 85 -1.44 15.71 -0.27
CA GLN A 85 -2.06 15.61 1.06
C GLN A 85 -2.79 14.27 1.27
N TRP A 86 -3.48 13.75 0.25
CA TRP A 86 -4.14 12.45 0.33
C TRP A 86 -3.15 11.28 0.28
N LEU A 87 -2.05 11.44 -0.46
CA LEU A 87 -0.95 10.48 -0.40
C LEU A 87 -0.34 10.43 1.01
N MET A 88 -0.06 11.59 1.62
CA MET A 88 0.48 11.66 2.99
C MET A 88 -0.55 11.18 4.02
N PHE A 89 -1.84 11.43 3.83
CA PHE A 89 -2.91 10.87 4.65
C PHE A 89 -2.90 9.33 4.62
N GLN A 90 -2.62 8.74 3.46
CA GLN A 90 -2.45 7.28 3.38
C GLN A 90 -1.18 6.83 4.11
N MET A 91 -0.02 7.45 3.87
CA MET A 91 1.26 7.05 4.44
C MET A 91 1.32 7.21 5.96
N GLY A 92 0.76 8.30 6.48
CA GLY A 92 0.77 8.60 7.92
C GLY A 92 -0.45 8.11 8.70
N GLY A 93 -1.54 7.80 8.05
CA GLY A 93 -2.81 7.46 8.69
C GLY A 93 -3.38 6.12 8.22
N VAL A 94 -3.87 6.05 7.00
CA VAL A 94 -4.61 4.87 6.49
C VAL A 94 -3.76 3.60 6.61
N GLY A 95 -2.57 3.59 6.02
CA GLY A 95 -1.68 2.44 6.04
C GLY A 95 -1.37 1.95 7.46
N PRO A 96 -0.76 2.80 8.30
CA PRO A 96 -0.38 2.42 9.66
C PRO A 96 -1.56 1.97 10.53
N MET A 97 -2.68 2.71 10.52
CA MET A 97 -3.79 2.43 11.43
C MET A 97 -4.62 1.23 10.98
N LEU A 98 -4.86 1.04 9.67
CA LEU A 98 -5.50 -0.17 9.15
C LEU A 98 -4.61 -1.40 9.35
N GLY A 99 -3.29 -1.24 9.26
CA GLY A 99 -2.32 -2.27 9.60
C GLY A 99 -2.43 -2.70 11.06
N GLN A 100 -2.52 -1.76 12.01
CA GLN A 100 -2.70 -2.07 13.43
C GLN A 100 -4.08 -2.70 13.70
N ALA A 101 -5.16 -2.21 13.09
CA ALA A 101 -6.47 -2.82 13.21
C ALA A 101 -6.44 -4.28 12.76
N HIS A 102 -5.82 -4.57 11.62
CA HIS A 102 -5.63 -5.93 11.11
C HIS A 102 -4.79 -6.77 12.07
N HIS A 103 -3.65 -6.23 12.56
CA HIS A 103 -2.74 -6.93 13.46
C HIS A 103 -3.43 -7.39 14.74
N PHE A 104 -4.05 -6.49 15.48
CA PHE A 104 -4.67 -6.81 16.76
C PHE A 104 -5.94 -7.66 16.64
N ARG A 105 -6.58 -7.68 15.48
CA ARG A 105 -7.74 -8.54 15.22
C ARG A 105 -7.35 -9.96 14.78
N ILE A 106 -6.22 -10.12 14.06
CA ILE A 106 -5.90 -11.36 13.35
C ILE A 106 -4.58 -11.99 13.79
N TYR A 107 -3.53 -11.18 14.03
CA TYR A 107 -2.17 -11.69 14.21
C TYR A 107 -1.67 -11.66 15.64
N ALA A 108 -2.16 -10.76 16.47
CA ALA A 108 -1.72 -10.62 17.86
C ALA A 108 -1.86 -11.97 18.61
N PRO A 109 -0.84 -12.39 19.37
CA PRO A 109 -0.86 -13.67 20.09
C PRO A 109 -1.93 -13.70 21.19
N GLU A 110 -2.27 -12.52 21.71
CA GLU A 110 -3.30 -12.35 22.74
C GLU A 110 -4.35 -11.36 22.25
N LYS A 111 -5.61 -11.62 22.61
CA LYS A 111 -6.70 -10.69 22.31
C LYS A 111 -6.70 -9.56 23.34
N ILE A 112 -6.11 -8.43 22.99
CA ILE A 112 -6.11 -7.20 23.78
C ILE A 112 -7.32 -6.37 23.36
N GLU A 113 -8.39 -6.46 24.14
CA GLU A 113 -9.70 -5.88 23.78
C GLU A 113 -9.63 -4.36 23.58
N TYR A 114 -8.88 -3.66 24.43
CA TYR A 114 -8.63 -2.23 24.29
C TYR A 114 -7.96 -1.88 22.94
N ALA A 115 -6.93 -2.61 22.56
CA ALA A 115 -6.23 -2.38 21.28
C ALA A 115 -7.12 -2.68 20.07
N VAL A 116 -7.87 -3.80 20.12
CA VAL A 116 -8.84 -4.15 19.07
C VAL A 116 -9.86 -3.03 18.90
N ASN A 117 -10.46 -2.55 19.99
CA ASN A 117 -11.45 -1.48 19.95
C ASN A 117 -10.86 -0.15 19.49
N ARG A 118 -9.68 0.23 20.02
CA ARG A 118 -8.98 1.48 19.68
C ARG A 118 -8.69 1.56 18.19
N TYR A 119 -8.09 0.52 17.62
CA TYR A 119 -7.70 0.53 16.20
C TYR A 119 -8.85 0.27 15.25
N THR A 120 -9.86 -0.52 15.65
CA THR A 120 -11.09 -0.67 14.84
C THR A 120 -11.85 0.66 14.74
N ASN A 121 -11.96 1.42 15.84
CA ASN A 121 -12.60 2.73 15.83
C ASN A 121 -11.82 3.74 15.00
N GLU A 122 -10.48 3.71 15.03
CA GLU A 122 -9.67 4.55 14.16
C GLU A 122 -9.81 4.15 12.69
N ALA A 123 -9.86 2.86 12.38
CA ALA A 123 -10.15 2.40 11.02
C ALA A 123 -11.50 2.94 10.54
N ARG A 124 -12.56 2.82 11.34
CA ARG A 124 -13.89 3.38 11.03
C ARG A 124 -13.84 4.89 10.79
N ARG A 125 -13.12 5.62 11.62
CA ARG A 125 -12.95 7.07 11.44
C ARG A 125 -12.29 7.41 10.10
N LEU A 126 -11.21 6.70 9.73
CA LEU A 126 -10.50 6.91 8.48
C LEU A 126 -11.35 6.56 7.25
N TYR A 127 -12.12 5.46 7.32
CA TYR A 127 -13.10 5.10 6.29
C TYR A 127 -14.15 6.20 6.14
N GLY A 128 -14.66 6.75 7.24
CA GLY A 128 -15.62 7.85 7.21
C GLY A 128 -15.06 9.16 6.64
N VAL A 129 -13.77 9.45 6.84
CA VAL A 129 -13.10 10.60 6.20
C VAL A 129 -13.08 10.43 4.70
N MET A 130 -12.68 9.24 4.21
CA MET A 130 -12.62 8.94 2.78
C MET A 130 -14.02 8.90 2.15
N ASP A 131 -15.02 8.33 2.82
CA ASP A 131 -16.39 8.27 2.33
C ASP A 131 -17.00 9.66 2.14
N ARG A 132 -16.84 10.56 3.12
CA ARG A 132 -17.31 11.95 3.01
C ARG A 132 -16.62 12.71 1.88
N GLN A 133 -15.33 12.52 1.66
CA GLN A 133 -14.61 13.11 0.55
C GLN A 133 -15.19 12.66 -0.79
N LEU A 134 -15.43 11.36 -0.93
CA LEU A 134 -15.95 10.75 -2.15
C LEU A 134 -17.44 11.00 -2.40
N ALA A 135 -18.15 11.60 -1.45
CA ALA A 135 -19.52 12.08 -1.66
C ALA A 135 -19.58 13.25 -2.67
N SER A 136 -18.48 14.00 -2.81
CA SER A 136 -18.40 15.18 -3.70
C SER A 136 -17.25 15.11 -4.72
N SER A 137 -16.49 14.02 -4.77
CA SER A 137 -15.36 13.85 -5.69
C SER A 137 -15.38 12.44 -6.28
N ARG A 138 -15.01 12.32 -7.55
CA ARG A 138 -14.98 11.03 -8.24
C ARG A 138 -13.85 10.12 -7.73
N PHE A 139 -12.68 10.70 -7.44
CA PHE A 139 -11.52 10.03 -6.85
C PHE A 139 -11.09 10.75 -5.59
N ILE A 140 -10.16 10.15 -4.83
CA ILE A 140 -9.89 10.61 -3.47
C ILE A 140 -9.35 12.04 -3.38
N ALA A 141 -8.57 12.48 -4.35
CA ALA A 141 -7.95 13.81 -4.34
C ALA A 141 -8.66 14.83 -5.25
N CYS A 142 -9.22 14.37 -6.36
CA CYS A 142 -9.86 15.19 -7.39
C CYS A 142 -10.71 14.30 -8.33
N ASP A 143 -11.15 14.83 -9.47
CA ASP A 143 -11.95 14.07 -10.44
C ASP A 143 -11.13 13.14 -11.34
N GLU A 144 -9.80 13.11 -11.16
CA GLU A 144 -8.88 12.24 -11.90
C GLU A 144 -8.29 11.15 -10.99
N TYR A 145 -8.07 9.95 -11.59
CA TYR A 145 -7.38 8.86 -10.92
C TYR A 145 -5.89 9.18 -10.73
N THR A 146 -5.40 9.12 -9.50
CA THR A 146 -4.07 9.59 -9.13
C THR A 146 -3.30 8.58 -8.27
N ILE A 147 -2.04 8.89 -7.97
CA ILE A 147 -1.20 8.10 -7.06
C ILE A 147 -1.78 8.01 -5.64
N ALA A 148 -2.62 8.95 -5.22
CA ALA A 148 -3.30 8.87 -3.93
C ALA A 148 -4.31 7.72 -3.88
N ASP A 149 -5.08 7.52 -4.96
CA ASP A 149 -5.99 6.39 -5.10
C ASP A 149 -5.23 5.06 -5.14
N MET A 150 -4.11 5.03 -5.89
CA MET A 150 -3.24 3.85 -6.00
C MET A 150 -2.64 3.44 -4.66
N ALA A 151 -2.32 4.41 -3.80
CA ALA A 151 -1.77 4.16 -2.47
C ALA A 151 -2.83 3.63 -1.49
N ILE A 152 -4.07 4.15 -1.55
CA ILE A 152 -5.15 3.81 -0.61
C ILE A 152 -5.82 2.47 -0.96
N PHE A 153 -6.11 2.22 -2.23
CA PHE A 153 -6.90 1.07 -2.68
C PHE A 153 -6.43 -0.29 -2.12
N PRO A 154 -5.13 -0.63 -2.13
CA PRO A 154 -4.67 -1.93 -1.65
C PRO A 154 -5.00 -2.19 -0.17
N TRP A 155 -4.99 -1.15 0.65
CA TRP A 155 -5.30 -1.25 2.08
C TRP A 155 -6.75 -1.64 2.36
N LEU A 156 -7.67 -1.17 1.53
CA LEU A 156 -9.11 -1.43 1.70
C LEU A 156 -9.51 -2.85 1.25
N ARG A 157 -8.66 -3.57 0.53
CA ARG A 157 -8.92 -4.96 0.13
C ARG A 157 -9.06 -5.91 1.34
N SER A 158 -8.49 -5.55 2.48
CA SER A 158 -8.56 -6.32 3.72
C SER A 158 -9.62 -5.80 4.71
N TRP A 159 -10.63 -5.09 4.25
CA TRP A 159 -11.65 -4.42 5.05
C TRP A 159 -12.30 -5.32 6.13
N LYS A 160 -12.61 -6.59 5.81
CA LYS A 160 -13.18 -7.56 6.76
C LYS A 160 -12.26 -7.77 7.97
N ASN A 161 -10.97 -7.93 7.72
CA ASN A 161 -9.97 -8.13 8.77
C ASN A 161 -9.74 -6.87 9.63
N GLN A 162 -10.13 -5.71 9.12
CA GLN A 162 -10.08 -4.42 9.83
C GLN A 162 -11.37 -4.14 10.63
N GLY A 163 -12.39 -4.99 10.52
CA GLY A 163 -13.67 -4.86 11.23
C GLY A 163 -14.59 -3.79 10.65
N ILE A 164 -14.54 -3.63 9.34
CA ILE A 164 -15.35 -2.66 8.57
C ILE A 164 -16.56 -3.36 7.95
N ASP A 165 -17.67 -2.65 7.88
CA ASP A 165 -18.84 -2.99 7.06
C ASP A 165 -19.00 -1.94 5.95
N TRP A 166 -19.07 -2.37 4.71
CA TRP A 166 -19.24 -1.48 3.55
C TRP A 166 -20.62 -0.76 3.53
N SER A 167 -21.61 -1.27 4.25
CA SER A 167 -22.93 -0.59 4.33
C SER A 167 -22.85 0.80 4.95
N ASP A 168 -21.84 1.04 5.81
CA ASP A 168 -21.61 2.31 6.47
C ASP A 168 -20.88 3.35 5.57
N TYR A 169 -20.34 2.92 4.40
CA TYR A 169 -19.45 3.74 3.56
C TYR A 169 -19.80 3.61 2.06
N PRO A 170 -20.99 4.05 1.63
CA PRO A 170 -21.50 3.79 0.27
C PRO A 170 -20.69 4.48 -0.84
N HIS A 171 -20.18 5.69 -0.60
CA HIS A 171 -19.38 6.43 -1.58
C HIS A 171 -17.98 5.81 -1.74
N LEU A 172 -17.36 5.43 -0.63
CA LEU A 172 -16.07 4.75 -0.63
C LEU A 172 -16.16 3.35 -1.26
N LYS A 173 -17.27 2.63 -1.02
CA LYS A 173 -17.53 1.34 -1.68
C LYS A 173 -17.61 1.50 -3.19
N LYS A 174 -18.36 2.49 -3.69
CA LYS A 174 -18.48 2.78 -5.12
C LYS A 174 -17.11 3.10 -5.75
N TRP A 175 -16.31 3.92 -5.08
CA TRP A 175 -14.95 4.24 -5.50
C TRP A 175 -14.06 2.99 -5.51
N PHE A 176 -14.13 2.14 -4.49
CA PHE A 176 -13.38 0.89 -4.41
C PHE A 176 -13.71 -0.05 -5.59
N GLU A 177 -14.99 -0.23 -5.90
CA GLU A 177 -15.48 -1.04 -7.02
C GLU A 177 -15.02 -0.47 -8.37
N LEU A 178 -15.07 0.85 -8.54
CA LEU A 178 -14.59 1.55 -9.73
C LEU A 178 -13.09 1.28 -9.99
N ILE A 179 -12.26 1.31 -8.95
CA ILE A 179 -10.83 1.03 -9.08
C ILE A 179 -10.59 -0.46 -9.30
N ALA A 180 -11.28 -1.33 -8.57
CA ALA A 180 -11.14 -2.78 -8.70
C ALA A 180 -11.48 -3.28 -10.12
N ALA A 181 -12.38 -2.60 -10.83
CA ALA A 181 -12.77 -2.92 -12.19
C ALA A 181 -11.75 -2.50 -13.26
N ARG A 182 -10.72 -1.72 -12.91
CA ARG A 182 -9.70 -1.28 -13.87
C ARG A 182 -8.83 -2.45 -14.32
N PRO A 183 -8.66 -2.70 -15.63
CA PRO A 183 -7.88 -3.84 -16.11
C PRO A 183 -6.42 -3.85 -15.63
N ALA A 184 -5.78 -2.68 -15.53
CA ALA A 184 -4.42 -2.55 -15.02
C ALA A 184 -4.32 -2.86 -13.52
N VAL A 185 -5.34 -2.50 -12.73
CA VAL A 185 -5.42 -2.86 -11.31
C VAL A 185 -5.58 -4.37 -11.15
N GLN A 186 -6.42 -5.01 -11.95
CA GLN A 186 -6.59 -6.46 -11.95
C GLN A 186 -5.27 -7.18 -12.24
N ARG A 187 -4.57 -6.80 -13.33
CA ARG A 187 -3.24 -7.36 -13.62
C ARG A 187 -2.23 -7.11 -12.49
N GLY A 188 -2.19 -5.89 -11.95
CA GLY A 188 -1.29 -5.56 -10.84
C GLY A 188 -1.59 -6.35 -9.55
N VAL A 189 -2.85 -6.67 -9.31
CA VAL A 189 -3.27 -7.52 -8.17
C VAL A 189 -2.86 -8.97 -8.36
N GLU A 190 -2.79 -9.47 -9.60
CA GLU A 190 -2.40 -10.85 -9.91
C GLU A 190 -0.88 -11.08 -9.89
N VAL A 191 -0.07 -10.02 -9.87
CA VAL A 191 1.39 -10.14 -9.78
C VAL A 191 1.79 -10.99 -8.57
N LEU A 192 2.51 -12.09 -8.81
CA LEU A 192 2.96 -13.08 -7.81
C LEU A 192 1.83 -13.61 -6.89
N ALA A 193 0.57 -13.65 -7.39
CA ALA A 193 -0.57 -14.10 -6.59
C ALA A 193 -0.44 -15.56 -6.15
N ASP A 194 0.15 -16.40 -6.99
CA ASP A 194 0.45 -17.81 -6.76
C ASP A 194 1.47 -18.04 -5.62
N LEU A 195 2.30 -17.05 -5.33
CA LEU A 195 3.30 -17.11 -4.25
C LEU A 195 2.78 -16.59 -2.91
N ARG A 196 1.59 -15.98 -2.87
CA ARG A 196 1.01 -15.46 -1.63
C ARG A 196 0.63 -16.59 -0.69
N ARG A 197 1.05 -16.47 0.56
CA ARG A 197 0.71 -17.43 1.61
C ARG A 197 0.15 -16.67 2.82
N PRO A 198 -0.89 -17.20 3.46
CA PRO A 198 -1.38 -16.62 4.72
C PRO A 198 -0.34 -16.83 5.81
N ILE A 199 -0.23 -15.84 6.71
CA ILE A 199 0.63 -15.90 7.89
C ILE A 199 -0.12 -16.69 8.97
N THR A 200 0.21 -17.97 9.13
CA THR A 200 -0.48 -18.86 10.06
C THR A 200 0.44 -19.49 11.10
N GLY A 201 1.73 -19.66 10.77
CA GLY A 201 2.71 -20.31 11.60
C GLY A 201 3.27 -19.44 12.73
N ALA A 202 3.63 -20.06 13.86
CA ALA A 202 4.29 -19.36 14.97
C ALA A 202 5.65 -18.77 14.54
N ARG A 203 6.42 -19.49 13.71
CA ARG A 203 7.70 -19.02 13.18
C ARG A 203 7.56 -17.79 12.29
N GLU A 204 6.55 -17.76 11.41
CA GLU A 204 6.27 -16.60 10.54
C GLU A 204 5.88 -15.37 11.37
N ARG A 205 5.07 -15.57 12.44
CA ARG A 205 4.70 -14.50 13.36
C ARG A 205 5.91 -13.96 14.14
N GLU A 206 6.81 -14.84 14.60
CA GLU A 206 8.05 -14.43 15.23
C GLU A 206 8.94 -13.60 14.30
N ILE A 207 9.10 -14.03 13.06
CA ILE A 207 9.87 -13.29 12.05
C ILE A 207 9.26 -11.91 11.77
N LEU A 208 7.94 -11.82 11.68
CA LEU A 208 7.25 -10.60 11.26
C LEU A 208 6.95 -9.64 12.41
N PHE A 209 6.73 -10.13 13.61
CA PHE A 209 6.21 -9.34 14.72
C PHE A 209 6.97 -9.53 16.04
N GLY A 210 7.85 -10.53 16.13
CA GLY A 210 8.61 -10.87 17.32
C GLY A 210 10.01 -10.26 17.37
N ASN A 211 10.87 -10.83 18.22
CA ASN A 211 12.21 -10.33 18.49
C ASN A 211 13.13 -10.28 17.27
N THR A 212 12.87 -11.09 16.26
CA THR A 212 13.61 -11.07 14.98
C THR A 212 13.62 -9.68 14.33
N GLN A 213 12.55 -8.88 14.49
CA GLN A 213 12.46 -7.51 13.97
C GLN A 213 13.44 -6.53 14.63
N TYR A 214 13.86 -6.81 15.87
CA TYR A 214 14.65 -5.90 16.70
C TYR A 214 16.14 -6.26 16.76
N GLN A 215 16.56 -7.31 16.05
CA GLN A 215 17.97 -7.68 15.97
C GLN A 215 18.75 -6.59 15.21
N LYS A 216 19.91 -6.20 15.76
CA LYS A 216 20.83 -5.29 15.07
C LYS A 216 21.41 -5.99 13.84
N ARG A 217 21.41 -5.29 12.72
CA ARG A 217 21.90 -5.79 11.42
C ARG A 217 22.71 -4.74 10.72
#